data_718c13f1fad771345ca30c9b1e69935c
#
_entry.id   718c13f1fad771345ca30c9b1e69935c
#
_cell.length_a   1.000
_cell.length_b   1.000
_cell.length_c   1.000
_cell.angle_alpha   90.00
_cell.angle_beta   90.00
_cell.angle_gamma   90.00
#
_symmetry.space_group_name_H-M   'P 1'
#
loop_
_entity.id
_entity.type
_entity.pdbx_description
1 polymer ?
#
loop_
_entity_poly.entity_id
_entity_poly.type
_entity_poly.pdbx_seq_one_letter_code
_entity_poly.pdbx_strand_id
1 'polypeptide(L)'
;MKILEGLSAFSGIAMGPVHFKRKLQFSYLKKSEEGIEEEKRRGKEAFLKSIAKEEEYYQKALLEMQNEDAKIFSVHALMLSDEILQNSVFSLVQKGHTMEYAVKKAFSKQERLFRRMEDPYFRERAEDMQDILNLMLSILSGKDVATKEEPCVLLAEDLGPSDTIRFPKDNLLGFITEKGSLQSHTAILAASLGIPALVQCKGLRGIEDGEYCIIDGEKSVAYFSPTEEVLAHYREIMEKKKEERQELEKLRDEDCVSLDGKRMNLYGNMSSPVDVKKLLKSGAEGIGLY
;
A
#
# COMPACT_ATOMS: atom_id res chain seq x y z
N MET A 1 -13.16 24.18 -4.84
CA MET A 1 -12.90 22.88 -5.51
C MET A 1 -11.55 22.92 -6.20
N LYS A 2 -10.70 21.94 -5.95
CA LYS A 2 -9.40 21.75 -6.64
C LYS A 2 -9.48 20.45 -7.45
N ILE A 3 -9.00 20.47 -8.69
CA ILE A 3 -9.00 19.31 -9.58
C ILE A 3 -7.54 18.96 -9.86
N LEU A 4 -7.19 17.70 -9.70
CA LEU A 4 -5.86 17.18 -10.00
C LEU A 4 -5.99 16.00 -10.96
N GLU A 5 -5.07 15.93 -11.92
CA GLU A 5 -4.96 14.83 -12.87
C GLU A 5 -3.81 13.90 -12.47
N GLY A 6 -3.99 12.62 -12.75
CA GLY A 6 -3.00 11.57 -12.51
C GLY A 6 -3.07 10.49 -13.60
N LEU A 7 -2.41 9.37 -13.36
CA LEU A 7 -2.58 8.17 -14.17
C LEU A 7 -3.46 7.18 -13.41
N SER A 8 -4.51 6.67 -14.04
CA SER A 8 -5.39 5.67 -13.42
C SER A 8 -4.64 4.34 -13.30
N ALA A 9 -4.33 3.95 -12.08
CA ALA A 9 -3.76 2.64 -11.77
C ALA A 9 -4.84 1.56 -11.68
N PHE A 10 -6.03 1.95 -11.23
CA PHE A 10 -7.23 1.12 -11.26
C PHE A 10 -8.46 2.00 -11.43
N SER A 11 -9.34 1.60 -12.34
CA SER A 11 -10.55 2.35 -12.68
C SER A 11 -11.63 2.22 -11.60
N GLY A 12 -12.61 3.12 -11.62
CA GLY A 12 -13.73 3.16 -10.70
C GLY A 12 -13.88 4.52 -10.04
N ILE A 13 -14.88 4.64 -9.17
CA ILE A 13 -15.17 5.87 -8.44
C ILE A 13 -15.06 5.59 -6.94
N ALA A 14 -14.34 6.44 -6.23
CA ALA A 14 -14.33 6.47 -4.77
C ALA A 14 -14.63 7.87 -4.25
N MET A 15 -15.36 7.94 -3.14
CA MET A 15 -15.74 9.19 -2.50
C MET A 15 -15.56 9.06 -1.00
N GLY A 16 -14.88 10.01 -0.39
CA GLY A 16 -14.69 10.00 1.07
C GLY A 16 -13.72 11.06 1.57
N PRO A 17 -13.55 11.14 2.89
CA PRO A 17 -12.59 12.03 3.49
C PRO A 17 -11.16 11.58 3.18
N VAL A 18 -10.29 12.55 2.98
CA VAL A 18 -8.86 12.31 2.75
C VAL A 18 -8.16 11.95 4.04
N HIS A 19 -7.25 11.01 3.96
CA HIS A 19 -6.24 10.77 4.98
C HIS A 19 -4.85 10.83 4.38
N PHE A 20 -4.00 11.70 4.93
CA PHE A 20 -2.60 11.75 4.53
C PHE A 20 -1.78 10.69 5.24
N LYS A 21 -1.10 9.84 4.49
CA LYS A 21 0.05 9.13 5.00
C LYS A 21 1.16 10.13 5.29
N ARG A 22 1.20 10.65 6.52
CA ARG A 22 2.27 11.56 6.93
C ARG A 22 3.57 10.80 7.05
N LYS A 23 4.62 11.30 6.40
CA LYS A 23 5.98 10.87 6.74
C LYS A 23 6.19 11.19 8.22
N LEU A 24 6.47 10.16 9.00
CA LEU A 24 6.85 10.37 10.39
C LEU A 24 8.07 11.29 10.42
N GLN A 25 7.90 12.49 10.96
CA GLN A 25 9.02 13.39 11.21
C GLN A 25 9.66 12.96 12.52
N PHE A 26 10.87 12.46 12.43
CA PHE A 26 11.66 12.10 13.59
C PHE A 26 12.64 13.22 13.89
N SER A 27 12.66 13.66 15.14
CA SER A 27 13.73 14.50 15.65
C SER A 27 14.95 13.60 15.89
N TYR A 28 15.99 13.78 15.10
CA TYR A 28 17.21 13.00 15.23
C TYR A 28 18.21 13.74 16.12
N LEU A 29 18.22 13.44 17.40
CA LEU A 29 19.30 13.87 18.28
C LEU A 29 20.56 13.08 17.93
N LYS A 30 21.68 13.80 17.73
CA LYS A 30 22.97 13.17 17.40
C LYS A 30 23.64 12.50 18.59
N LYS A 31 23.31 12.93 19.80
CA LYS A 31 23.88 12.41 21.05
C LYS A 31 22.76 11.87 21.92
N SER A 32 22.99 10.72 22.53
CA SER A 32 22.08 10.15 23.49
C SER A 32 22.32 10.74 24.87
N GLU A 33 21.24 11.07 25.56
CA GLU A 33 21.22 11.44 26.96
C GLU A 33 21.02 10.22 27.88
N GLU A 34 20.49 9.12 27.33
CA GLU A 34 20.12 7.91 28.08
C GLU A 34 21.28 6.94 28.30
N GLY A 35 22.39 7.15 27.61
CA GLY A 35 23.56 6.28 27.72
C GLY A 35 23.57 5.12 26.69
N ILE A 36 24.78 4.59 26.46
CA ILE A 36 25.06 3.63 25.39
C ILE A 36 24.32 2.29 25.60
N GLU A 37 24.30 1.79 26.82
CA GLU A 37 23.70 0.47 27.10
C GLU A 37 22.18 0.48 26.97
N GLU A 38 21.52 1.57 27.37
CA GLU A 38 20.09 1.74 27.19
C GLU A 38 19.74 1.86 25.70
N GLU A 39 20.48 2.63 24.93
CA GLU A 39 20.28 2.73 23.47
C GLU A 39 20.47 1.37 22.78
N LYS A 40 21.45 0.57 23.20
CA LYS A 40 21.65 -0.77 22.69
C LYS A 40 20.46 -1.69 23.01
N ARG A 41 19.93 -1.59 24.24
CA ARG A 41 18.76 -2.37 24.68
C ARG A 41 17.54 -2.01 23.82
N ARG A 42 17.24 -0.72 23.67
CA ARG A 42 16.17 -0.19 22.81
C ARG A 42 16.32 -0.69 21.37
N GLY A 43 17.55 -0.64 20.85
CA GLY A 43 17.83 -1.10 19.48
C GLY A 43 17.59 -2.58 19.27
N LYS A 44 18.08 -3.44 20.17
CA LYS A 44 17.84 -4.88 20.09
C LYS A 44 16.34 -5.21 20.12
N GLU A 45 15.61 -4.57 21.02
CA GLU A 45 14.16 -4.73 21.13
C GLU A 45 13.45 -4.26 19.87
N ALA A 46 13.86 -3.13 19.28
CA ALA A 46 13.27 -2.60 18.06
C ALA A 46 13.54 -3.50 16.85
N PHE A 47 14.75 -4.05 16.69
CA PHE A 47 15.04 -5.03 15.64
C PHE A 47 14.16 -6.28 15.77
N LEU A 48 14.05 -6.86 16.96
CA LEU A 48 13.21 -8.03 17.19
C LEU A 48 11.72 -7.75 16.89
N LYS A 49 11.20 -6.61 17.34
CA LYS A 49 9.82 -6.20 17.05
C LYS A 49 9.60 -5.94 15.56
N SER A 50 10.58 -5.35 14.87
CA SER A 50 10.48 -5.09 13.44
C SER A 50 10.45 -6.40 12.64
N ILE A 51 11.32 -7.36 12.95
CA ILE A 51 11.35 -8.68 12.32
C ILE A 51 10.02 -9.41 12.56
N ALA A 52 9.54 -9.45 13.80
CA ALA A 52 8.27 -10.08 14.12
C ALA A 52 7.08 -9.43 13.38
N LYS A 53 7.13 -8.11 13.19
CA LYS A 53 6.09 -7.38 12.47
C LYS A 53 6.11 -7.68 10.96
N GLU A 54 7.29 -7.82 10.35
CA GLU A 54 7.42 -8.24 8.95
C GLU A 54 6.93 -9.69 8.76
N GLU A 55 7.18 -10.58 9.70
CA GLU A 55 6.65 -11.93 9.68
C GLU A 55 5.11 -11.95 9.80
N GLU A 56 4.53 -11.11 10.67
CA GLU A 56 3.07 -10.92 10.76
C GLU A 56 2.50 -10.41 9.43
N TYR A 57 3.17 -9.43 8.79
CA TYR A 57 2.77 -8.91 7.48
C TYR A 57 2.87 -9.98 6.40
N TYR A 58 3.91 -10.81 6.41
CA TYR A 58 4.04 -11.93 5.50
C TYR A 58 2.86 -12.90 5.61
N GLN A 59 2.49 -13.31 6.83
CA GLN A 59 1.35 -14.20 7.04
C GLN A 59 0.03 -13.58 6.57
N LYS A 60 -0.18 -12.31 6.83
CA LYS A 60 -1.35 -11.56 6.36
C LYS A 60 -1.36 -11.46 4.83
N ALA A 61 -0.22 -11.13 4.22
CA ALA A 61 -0.08 -11.01 2.78
C ALA A 61 -0.36 -12.33 2.05
N LEU A 62 0.04 -13.47 2.59
CA LEU A 62 -0.28 -14.79 2.03
C LEU A 62 -1.79 -15.07 1.92
N LEU A 63 -2.60 -14.44 2.77
CA LEU A 63 -4.06 -14.57 2.74
C LEU A 63 -4.72 -13.60 1.74
N GLU A 64 -4.04 -12.52 1.40
CA GLU A 64 -4.61 -11.37 0.71
C GLU A 64 -4.03 -11.09 -0.67
N MET A 65 -2.82 -11.55 -0.95
CA MET A 65 -2.05 -11.25 -2.16
C MET A 65 -1.54 -12.51 -2.84
N GLN A 66 -0.91 -12.35 -4.01
CA GLN A 66 -0.17 -13.45 -4.63
C GLN A 66 1.06 -13.81 -3.79
N ASN A 67 1.41 -15.09 -3.74
CA ASN A 67 2.55 -15.58 -2.95
C ASN A 67 3.87 -14.86 -3.28
N GLU A 68 4.06 -14.43 -4.53
CA GLU A 68 5.27 -13.71 -4.94
C GLU A 68 5.35 -12.31 -4.35
N ASP A 69 4.24 -11.58 -4.33
CA ASP A 69 4.17 -10.24 -3.73
C ASP A 69 4.35 -10.30 -2.21
N ALA A 70 3.82 -11.36 -1.56
CA ALA A 70 3.99 -11.57 -0.13
C ALA A 70 5.45 -11.81 0.28
N LYS A 71 6.29 -12.40 -0.59
CA LYS A 71 7.71 -12.68 -0.30
C LYS A 71 8.53 -11.45 0.07
N ILE A 72 8.09 -10.25 -0.31
CA ILE A 72 8.80 -9.02 0.04
C ILE A 72 8.97 -8.86 1.55
N PHE A 73 7.95 -9.23 2.34
CA PHE A 73 8.01 -9.15 3.79
C PHE A 73 9.02 -10.13 4.40
N SER A 74 9.18 -11.32 3.81
CA SER A 74 10.22 -12.26 4.23
C SER A 74 11.64 -11.73 3.91
N VAL A 75 11.79 -11.03 2.79
CA VAL A 75 13.05 -10.36 2.44
C VAL A 75 13.35 -9.20 3.40
N HIS A 76 12.34 -8.41 3.77
CA HIS A 76 12.48 -7.36 4.79
C HIS A 76 12.96 -7.92 6.13
N ALA A 77 12.34 -9.01 6.58
CA ALA A 77 12.78 -9.70 7.82
C ALA A 77 14.23 -10.20 7.74
N LEU A 78 14.66 -10.74 6.58
CA LEU A 78 16.06 -11.13 6.35
C LEU A 78 17.00 -9.92 6.36
N MET A 79 16.62 -8.80 5.72
CA MET A 79 17.43 -7.57 5.72
C MET A 79 17.59 -6.99 7.13
N LEU A 80 16.53 -7.03 7.96
CA LEU A 80 16.56 -6.62 9.35
C LEU A 80 17.42 -7.56 10.22
N SER A 81 17.53 -8.84 9.85
CA SER A 81 18.33 -9.84 10.54
C SER A 81 19.81 -9.82 10.14
N ASP A 82 20.19 -9.02 9.13
CA ASP A 82 21.57 -8.92 8.66
C ASP A 82 22.48 -8.33 9.74
N GLU A 83 23.47 -9.15 10.17
CA GLU A 83 24.43 -8.77 11.19
C GLU A 83 25.30 -7.57 10.79
N ILE A 84 25.61 -7.41 9.49
CA ILE A 84 26.42 -6.29 8.99
C ILE A 84 25.66 -4.99 9.17
N LEU A 85 24.35 -4.99 8.82
CA LEU A 85 23.47 -3.83 9.01
C LEU A 85 23.33 -3.50 10.49
N GLN A 86 23.03 -4.50 11.34
CA GLN A 86 22.88 -4.33 12.79
C GLN A 86 24.18 -3.81 13.42
N ASN A 87 25.32 -4.40 13.09
CA ASN A 87 26.64 -3.97 13.58
C ASN A 87 26.96 -2.53 13.15
N SER A 88 26.56 -2.12 11.95
CA SER A 88 26.70 -0.74 11.48
C SER A 88 25.91 0.24 12.36
N VAL A 89 24.67 -0.13 12.76
CA VAL A 89 23.86 0.65 13.68
C VAL A 89 24.50 0.72 15.06
N PHE A 90 24.82 -0.44 15.66
CA PHE A 90 25.37 -0.49 17.01
C PHE A 90 26.76 0.17 17.13
N SER A 91 27.55 0.18 16.05
CA SER A 91 28.82 0.93 16.02
C SER A 91 28.64 2.45 16.16
N LEU A 92 27.53 3.00 15.64
CA LEU A 92 27.18 4.39 15.80
C LEU A 92 26.68 4.68 17.22
N VAL A 93 25.87 3.78 17.77
CA VAL A 93 25.42 3.88 19.18
C VAL A 93 26.62 3.85 20.14
N GLN A 94 27.61 2.98 19.88
CA GLN A 94 28.85 2.92 20.66
C GLN A 94 29.63 4.25 20.66
N LYS A 95 29.43 5.08 19.61
CA LYS A 95 30.00 6.44 19.52
C LYS A 95 29.15 7.51 20.23
N GLY A 96 28.11 7.08 20.98
CA GLY A 96 27.23 7.96 21.75
C GLY A 96 26.10 8.59 20.95
N HIS A 97 25.74 8.03 19.79
CA HIS A 97 24.58 8.49 19.04
C HIS A 97 23.29 7.81 19.53
N THR A 98 22.15 8.52 19.38
CA THR A 98 20.82 7.93 19.61
C THR A 98 20.55 6.79 18.62
N MET A 99 19.69 5.85 19.00
CA MET A 99 19.31 4.73 18.16
C MET A 99 18.64 5.20 16.87
N GLU A 100 17.74 6.18 16.91
CA GLU A 100 17.06 6.75 15.76
C GLU A 100 18.04 7.34 14.73
N TYR A 101 19.06 8.09 15.23
CA TYR A 101 20.11 8.61 14.35
C TYR A 101 20.94 7.49 13.75
N ALA A 102 21.33 6.50 14.55
CA ALA A 102 22.15 5.37 14.13
C ALA A 102 21.46 4.54 13.05
N VAL A 103 20.19 4.19 13.26
CA VAL A 103 19.34 3.47 12.30
C VAL A 103 19.25 4.27 11.01
N LYS A 104 18.79 5.52 11.06
CA LYS A 104 18.67 6.36 9.86
C LYS A 104 19.99 6.43 9.08
N LYS A 105 21.10 6.62 9.76
CA LYS A 105 22.42 6.78 9.12
C LYS A 105 22.89 5.50 8.44
N ALA A 106 22.75 4.34 9.11
CA ALA A 106 23.16 3.04 8.59
C ALA A 106 22.28 2.61 7.41
N PHE A 107 20.95 2.69 7.57
CA PHE A 107 20.00 2.31 6.52
C PHE A 107 20.12 3.22 5.28
N SER A 108 20.23 4.55 5.46
CA SER A 108 20.44 5.46 4.32
C SER A 108 21.81 5.26 3.64
N LYS A 109 22.81 4.73 4.33
CA LYS A 109 24.07 4.34 3.71
C LYS A 109 23.89 3.11 2.82
N GLN A 110 23.16 2.09 3.32
CA GLN A 110 22.89 0.85 2.60
C GLN A 110 21.99 1.12 1.38
N GLU A 111 20.93 1.91 1.55
CA GLU A 111 20.05 2.38 0.45
C GLU A 111 20.87 2.99 -0.70
N ARG A 112 21.80 3.90 -0.38
CA ARG A 112 22.65 4.54 -1.39
C ARG A 112 23.59 3.55 -2.07
N LEU A 113 24.04 2.51 -1.40
CA LEU A 113 24.83 1.46 -2.01
C LEU A 113 24.00 0.67 -3.02
N PHE A 114 22.79 0.26 -2.64
CA PHE A 114 21.87 -0.45 -3.53
C PHE A 114 21.49 0.38 -4.76
N ARG A 115 21.18 1.67 -4.59
CA ARG A 115 20.87 2.57 -5.72
C ARG A 115 21.97 2.73 -6.74
N ARG A 116 23.25 2.50 -6.35
CA ARG A 116 24.42 2.60 -7.23
C ARG A 116 24.77 1.31 -7.96
N MET A 117 24.14 0.21 -7.58
CA MET A 117 24.34 -1.06 -8.25
C MET A 117 23.73 -1.06 -9.66
N GLU A 118 24.39 -1.67 -10.63
CA GLU A 118 23.91 -1.73 -12.01
C GLU A 118 22.73 -2.69 -12.16
N ASP A 119 22.68 -3.74 -11.35
CA ASP A 119 21.63 -4.75 -11.36
C ASP A 119 20.30 -4.13 -10.88
N PRO A 120 19.22 -4.20 -11.69
CA PRO A 120 17.89 -3.72 -11.34
C PRO A 120 17.35 -4.30 -10.03
N TYR A 121 17.64 -5.58 -9.75
CA TYR A 121 17.19 -6.25 -8.54
C TYR A 121 17.66 -5.53 -7.26
N PHE A 122 18.96 -5.14 -7.21
CA PHE A 122 19.46 -4.39 -6.05
C PHE A 122 18.94 -2.97 -5.98
N ARG A 123 18.62 -2.35 -7.11
CA ARG A 123 17.99 -1.00 -7.11
C ARG A 123 16.59 -1.01 -6.51
N GLU A 124 15.81 -2.06 -6.76
CA GLU A 124 14.51 -2.25 -6.11
C GLU A 124 14.66 -2.40 -4.59
N ARG A 125 15.70 -3.11 -4.13
CA ARG A 125 16.01 -3.25 -2.70
C ARG A 125 16.33 -1.92 -1.99
N ALA A 126 16.67 -0.88 -2.73
CA ALA A 126 16.83 0.45 -2.15
C ALA A 126 15.50 1.04 -1.64
N GLU A 127 14.37 0.70 -2.26
CA GLU A 127 13.03 1.11 -1.80
C GLU A 127 12.63 0.30 -0.56
N ASP A 128 12.92 -1.00 -0.55
CA ASP A 128 12.70 -1.86 0.62
C ASP A 128 13.45 -1.34 1.86
N MET A 129 14.70 -0.86 1.68
CA MET A 129 15.46 -0.23 2.78
C MET A 129 14.75 0.97 3.39
N GLN A 130 14.01 1.75 2.58
CA GLN A 130 13.23 2.88 3.09
C GLN A 130 12.01 2.40 3.88
N ASP A 131 11.37 1.31 3.46
CA ASP A 131 10.21 0.74 4.13
C ASP A 131 10.57 0.18 5.51
N ILE A 132 11.64 -0.64 5.58
CA ILE A 132 12.10 -1.17 6.87
C ILE A 132 12.69 -0.09 7.79
N LEU A 133 13.28 0.98 7.24
CA LEU A 133 13.69 2.15 8.00
C LEU A 133 12.48 2.82 8.66
N ASN A 134 11.41 3.05 7.92
CA ASN A 134 10.20 3.68 8.43
C ASN A 134 9.55 2.81 9.52
N LEU A 135 9.49 1.50 9.32
CA LEU A 135 9.00 0.55 10.33
C LEU A 135 9.83 0.62 11.62
N MET A 136 11.16 0.54 11.49
CA MET A 136 12.09 0.57 12.62
C MET A 136 11.96 1.88 13.42
N LEU A 137 11.85 3.03 12.74
CA LEU A 137 11.69 4.33 13.38
C LEU A 137 10.32 4.49 14.04
N SER A 138 9.27 3.93 13.45
CA SER A 138 7.92 3.87 14.06
C SER A 138 7.96 3.13 15.39
N ILE A 139 8.57 1.95 15.41
CA ILE A 139 8.70 1.12 16.62
C ILE A 139 9.55 1.84 17.70
N LEU A 140 10.68 2.45 17.32
CA LEU A 140 11.54 3.19 18.25
C LEU A 140 10.84 4.38 18.87
N SER A 141 9.97 5.07 18.13
CA SER A 141 9.24 6.23 18.60
C SER A 141 7.98 5.90 19.39
N GLY A 142 7.55 4.64 19.40
CA GLY A 142 6.24 4.22 19.94
C GLY A 142 5.05 4.85 19.23
N LYS A 143 5.30 5.46 18.04
CA LYS A 143 4.24 6.04 17.21
C LYS A 143 3.84 4.99 16.19
N ASP A 144 2.74 4.32 16.44
CA ASP A 144 2.11 3.53 15.40
C ASP A 144 1.73 4.48 14.25
N VAL A 145 1.98 4.06 13.02
CA VAL A 145 1.42 4.76 11.86
C VAL A 145 -0.08 4.52 11.97
N ALA A 146 -0.78 5.51 12.53
CA ALA A 146 -2.21 5.39 12.82
C ALA A 146 -2.94 5.00 11.54
N THR A 147 -3.44 3.78 11.52
CA THR A 147 -4.46 3.38 10.56
C THR A 147 -5.75 4.03 11.00
N LYS A 148 -6.34 4.87 10.17
CA LYS A 148 -7.67 5.39 10.47
C LYS A 148 -8.66 4.22 10.52
N GLU A 149 -9.47 4.18 11.58
CA GLU A 149 -10.55 3.19 11.71
C GLU A 149 -11.74 3.52 10.81
N GLU A 150 -11.82 4.76 10.31
CA GLU A 150 -12.88 5.24 9.42
C GLU A 150 -12.51 5.11 7.94
N PRO A 151 -13.49 4.79 7.06
CA PRO A 151 -13.26 4.73 5.62
C PRO A 151 -12.73 6.05 5.06
N CYS A 152 -11.65 5.99 4.28
CA CYS A 152 -10.99 7.19 3.75
C CYS A 152 -10.32 6.95 2.38
N VAL A 153 -10.06 8.05 1.70
CA VAL A 153 -9.17 8.12 0.53
C VAL A 153 -7.76 8.42 1.02
N LEU A 154 -6.83 7.50 0.78
CA LEU A 154 -5.44 7.65 1.24
C LEU A 154 -4.64 8.51 0.27
N LEU A 155 -4.04 9.58 0.77
CA LEU A 155 -3.07 10.38 0.02
C LEU A 155 -1.65 10.09 0.51
N ALA A 156 -0.73 9.91 -0.44
CA ALA A 156 0.68 9.69 -0.12
C ALA A 156 1.60 10.31 -1.16
N GLU A 157 2.85 10.54 -0.81
CA GLU A 157 3.88 10.81 -1.81
C GLU A 157 4.15 9.54 -2.62
N ASP A 158 4.23 8.40 -1.92
CA ASP A 158 4.38 7.05 -2.46
C ASP A 158 3.86 6.02 -1.46
N LEU A 159 3.48 4.84 -1.94
CA LEU A 159 3.03 3.72 -1.11
C LEU A 159 3.94 2.52 -1.33
N GLY A 160 4.51 2.03 -0.25
CA GLY A 160 5.27 0.78 -0.24
C GLY A 160 4.38 -0.44 0.07
N PRO A 161 4.92 -1.65 -0.10
CA PRO A 161 4.20 -2.89 0.19
C PRO A 161 3.65 -2.97 1.61
N SER A 162 4.42 -2.53 2.61
CA SER A 162 4.00 -2.55 4.01
C SER A 162 2.84 -1.60 4.33
N ASP A 163 2.69 -0.50 3.58
CA ASP A 163 1.57 0.42 3.78
C ASP A 163 0.23 -0.22 3.48
N THR A 164 0.24 -1.07 2.49
CA THR A 164 -0.95 -1.69 1.93
C THR A 164 -1.52 -2.77 2.83
N ILE A 165 -0.65 -3.50 3.53
CA ILE A 165 -1.03 -4.51 4.52
C ILE A 165 -1.48 -3.88 5.84
N ARG A 166 -1.01 -2.67 6.13
CA ARG A 166 -1.37 -1.94 7.36
C ARG A 166 -2.79 -1.39 7.33
N PHE A 167 -3.28 -0.96 6.17
CA PHE A 167 -4.63 -0.43 6.06
C PHE A 167 -5.66 -1.56 6.00
N PRO A 168 -6.69 -1.55 6.88
CA PRO A 168 -7.83 -2.44 6.75
C PRO A 168 -8.49 -2.22 5.38
N LYS A 169 -8.71 -3.28 4.62
CA LYS A 169 -9.28 -3.20 3.26
C LYS A 169 -10.62 -2.47 3.25
N ASP A 170 -11.45 -2.71 4.26
CA ASP A 170 -12.79 -2.14 4.37
C ASP A 170 -12.76 -0.62 4.61
N ASN A 171 -11.63 -0.08 5.07
CA ASN A 171 -11.46 1.33 5.38
C ASN A 171 -10.73 2.11 4.26
N LEU A 172 -10.22 1.42 3.24
CA LEU A 172 -9.53 2.05 2.12
C LEU A 172 -10.46 2.17 0.92
N LEU A 173 -11.06 3.36 0.74
CA LEU A 173 -11.98 3.63 -0.36
C LEU A 173 -11.26 3.78 -1.70
N GLY A 174 -10.04 4.27 -1.67
CA GLY A 174 -9.17 4.49 -2.81
C GLY A 174 -7.89 5.20 -2.38
N PHE A 175 -6.95 5.42 -3.30
CA PHE A 175 -5.76 6.17 -2.97
C PHE A 175 -5.22 7.00 -4.13
N ILE A 176 -4.43 8.02 -3.78
CA ILE A 176 -3.77 8.92 -4.73
C ILE A 176 -2.33 9.11 -4.30
N THR A 177 -1.38 8.92 -5.23
CA THR A 177 0.04 9.14 -4.97
C THR A 177 0.67 10.18 -5.90
N GLU A 178 1.63 10.95 -5.39
CA GLU A 178 2.41 11.90 -6.22
C GLU A 178 3.44 11.18 -7.10
N LYS A 179 3.91 10.03 -6.66
CA LYS A 179 4.88 9.17 -7.35
C LYS A 179 4.24 7.85 -7.76
N GLY A 180 5.07 6.94 -8.26
CA GLY A 180 4.66 5.62 -8.70
C GLY A 180 4.51 5.53 -10.22
N SER A 181 4.25 4.32 -10.71
CA SER A 181 3.97 4.01 -12.11
C SER A 181 2.83 3.01 -12.20
N LEU A 182 2.31 2.78 -13.39
CA LEU A 182 1.28 1.76 -13.62
C LEU A 182 1.76 0.32 -13.36
N GLN A 183 3.08 0.12 -13.26
CA GLN A 183 3.72 -1.16 -12.94
C GLN A 183 4.28 -1.19 -11.52
N SER A 184 4.07 -0.14 -10.72
CA SER A 184 4.53 -0.08 -9.33
C SER A 184 3.70 -1.01 -8.43
N HIS A 185 4.27 -1.38 -7.29
CA HIS A 185 3.55 -2.13 -6.24
C HIS A 185 2.21 -1.47 -5.85
N THR A 186 2.16 -0.14 -5.90
CA THR A 186 0.95 0.67 -5.68
C THR A 186 -0.17 0.34 -6.67
N ALA A 187 0.17 0.21 -7.96
CA ALA A 187 -0.81 -0.12 -9.00
C ALA A 187 -1.29 -1.58 -8.90
N ILE A 188 -0.36 -2.51 -8.65
CA ILE A 188 -0.67 -3.93 -8.42
C ILE A 188 -1.62 -4.08 -7.23
N LEU A 189 -1.37 -3.33 -6.16
CA LEU A 189 -2.23 -3.31 -5.01
C LEU A 189 -3.65 -2.82 -5.33
N ALA A 190 -3.78 -1.69 -6.02
CA ALA A 190 -5.09 -1.16 -6.41
C ALA A 190 -5.91 -2.23 -7.14
N ALA A 191 -5.27 -2.92 -8.09
CA ALA A 191 -5.88 -4.00 -8.83
C ALA A 191 -6.28 -5.19 -7.94
N SER A 192 -5.43 -5.60 -6.99
CA SER A 192 -5.70 -6.71 -6.08
C SER A 192 -6.85 -6.41 -5.12
N LEU A 193 -6.92 -5.18 -4.61
CA LEU A 193 -7.99 -4.70 -3.74
C LEU A 193 -9.27 -4.35 -4.51
N GLY A 194 -9.17 -4.09 -5.82
CA GLY A 194 -10.30 -3.65 -6.64
C GLY A 194 -10.78 -2.24 -6.27
N ILE A 195 -9.88 -1.35 -5.82
CA ILE A 195 -10.20 0.01 -5.39
C ILE A 195 -9.63 1.06 -6.34
N PRO A 196 -10.35 2.17 -6.60
CA PRO A 196 -9.88 3.24 -7.48
C PRO A 196 -8.56 3.86 -7.00
N ALA A 197 -7.63 4.05 -7.93
CA ALA A 197 -6.33 4.60 -7.62
C ALA A 197 -5.76 5.48 -8.72
N LEU A 198 -5.16 6.61 -8.33
CA LEU A 198 -4.41 7.49 -9.21
C LEU A 198 -2.95 7.57 -8.75
N VAL A 199 -2.03 7.44 -9.69
CA VAL A 199 -0.60 7.62 -9.47
C VAL A 199 -0.09 8.83 -10.26
N GLN A 200 1.08 9.35 -9.91
CA GLN A 200 1.68 10.56 -10.52
C GLN A 200 0.78 11.80 -10.44
N CYS A 201 -0.10 11.86 -9.46
CA CYS A 201 -0.99 12.98 -9.24
C CYS A 201 -0.26 14.12 -8.53
N LYS A 202 0.23 15.09 -9.29
CA LYS A 202 1.01 16.22 -8.75
C LYS A 202 0.13 17.26 -8.09
N GLY A 203 0.63 17.87 -7.02
CA GLY A 203 -0.02 19.02 -6.39
C GLY A 203 -0.90 18.65 -5.19
N LEU A 204 -0.64 17.54 -4.53
CA LEU A 204 -1.32 17.17 -3.29
C LEU A 204 -1.02 18.14 -2.13
N ARG A 205 -0.01 18.99 -2.27
CA ARG A 205 0.30 20.02 -1.26
C ARG A 205 -0.85 21.01 -1.10
N GLY A 206 -1.18 21.32 0.16
CA GLY A 206 -2.25 22.25 0.52
C GLY A 206 -3.64 21.62 0.57
N ILE A 207 -3.77 20.30 0.40
CA ILE A 207 -4.96 19.54 0.73
C ILE A 207 -4.88 19.20 2.23
N GLU A 208 -5.98 19.37 2.95
CA GLU A 208 -6.04 19.14 4.39
C GLU A 208 -6.55 17.74 4.72
N ASP A 209 -6.08 17.17 5.83
CA ASP A 209 -6.54 15.88 6.31
C ASP A 209 -8.02 15.99 6.72
N GLY A 210 -8.87 15.09 6.23
CA GLY A 210 -10.32 15.13 6.42
C GLY A 210 -11.08 15.88 5.31
N GLU A 211 -10.40 16.57 4.39
CA GLU A 211 -11.05 17.21 3.23
C GLU A 211 -11.74 16.13 2.37
N TYR A 212 -12.92 16.43 1.84
CA TYR A 212 -13.66 15.45 1.05
C TYR A 212 -13.09 15.35 -0.36
N CYS A 213 -12.93 14.11 -0.85
CA CYS A 213 -12.35 13.82 -2.16
C CYS A 213 -13.24 12.88 -2.97
N ILE A 214 -13.24 13.07 -4.29
CA ILE A 214 -13.77 12.12 -5.27
C ILE A 214 -12.60 11.69 -6.17
N ILE A 215 -12.38 10.39 -6.31
CA ILE A 215 -11.52 9.79 -7.34
C ILE A 215 -12.41 9.33 -8.48
N ASP A 216 -12.14 9.78 -9.69
CA ASP A 216 -12.68 9.22 -10.93
C ASP A 216 -11.53 8.58 -11.71
N GLY A 217 -11.35 7.28 -11.51
CA GLY A 217 -10.31 6.51 -12.20
C GLY A 217 -10.58 6.31 -13.69
N GLU A 218 -11.84 6.46 -14.15
CA GLU A 218 -12.17 6.37 -15.58
C GLU A 218 -11.71 7.63 -16.32
N LYS A 219 -11.85 8.79 -15.68
CA LYS A 219 -11.37 10.07 -16.22
C LYS A 219 -9.93 10.41 -15.82
N SER A 220 -9.32 9.62 -14.91
CA SER A 220 -7.98 9.87 -14.36
C SER A 220 -7.87 11.20 -13.61
N VAL A 221 -8.92 11.59 -12.86
CA VAL A 221 -8.98 12.86 -12.13
C VAL A 221 -9.41 12.65 -10.68
N ALA A 222 -8.97 13.58 -9.83
CA ALA A 222 -9.42 13.69 -8.45
C ALA A 222 -9.97 15.10 -8.18
N TYR A 223 -11.11 15.17 -7.50
CA TYR A 223 -11.78 16.40 -7.08
C TYR A 223 -11.65 16.55 -5.57
N PHE A 224 -11.06 17.63 -5.10
CA PHE A 224 -10.93 17.96 -3.69
C PHE A 224 -11.86 19.13 -3.34
N SER A 225 -12.54 19.05 -2.20
CA SER A 225 -13.62 19.95 -1.80
C SER A 225 -14.62 20.19 -2.93
N PRO A 226 -15.24 19.11 -3.48
CA PRO A 226 -16.19 19.22 -4.57
C PRO A 226 -17.40 20.04 -4.16
N THR A 227 -18.04 20.71 -5.13
CA THR A 227 -19.32 21.40 -4.92
C THR A 227 -20.44 20.38 -4.74
N GLU A 228 -21.57 20.80 -4.13
CA GLU A 228 -22.74 19.91 -3.96
C GLU A 228 -23.27 19.37 -5.30
N GLU A 229 -23.18 20.15 -6.38
CA GLU A 229 -23.56 19.70 -7.72
C GLU A 229 -22.69 18.53 -8.20
N VAL A 230 -21.36 18.63 -8.01
CA VAL A 230 -20.42 17.56 -8.37
C VAL A 230 -20.64 16.34 -7.50
N LEU A 231 -20.84 16.53 -6.20
CA LEU A 231 -21.15 15.43 -5.26
C LEU A 231 -22.45 14.70 -5.66
N ALA A 232 -23.50 15.44 -5.95
CA ALA A 232 -24.78 14.86 -6.36
C ALA A 232 -24.65 14.07 -7.66
N HIS A 233 -23.93 14.61 -8.65
CA HIS A 233 -23.66 13.93 -9.90
C HIS A 233 -22.91 12.59 -9.71
N TYR A 234 -21.84 12.58 -8.90
CA TYR A 234 -21.09 11.35 -8.68
C TYR A 234 -21.84 10.34 -7.79
N ARG A 235 -22.68 10.79 -6.85
CA ARG A 235 -23.59 9.91 -6.09
C ARG A 235 -24.58 9.20 -7.03
N GLU A 236 -25.15 9.93 -7.99
CA GLU A 236 -26.06 9.35 -9.00
C GLU A 236 -25.34 8.28 -9.85
N ILE A 237 -24.11 8.57 -10.32
CA ILE A 237 -23.32 7.61 -11.10
C ILE A 237 -23.02 6.36 -10.25
N MET A 238 -22.63 6.52 -9.00
CA MET A 238 -22.35 5.38 -8.11
C MET A 238 -23.60 4.53 -7.85
N GLU A 239 -24.76 5.15 -7.64
CA GLU A 239 -26.01 4.41 -7.43
C GLU A 239 -26.41 3.64 -8.70
N LYS A 240 -26.34 4.23 -9.88
CA LYS A 240 -26.57 3.52 -11.15
C LYS A 240 -25.62 2.33 -11.33
N LYS A 241 -24.32 2.51 -11.08
CA LYS A 241 -23.34 1.40 -11.17
C LYS A 241 -23.64 0.29 -10.15
N LYS A 242 -24.14 0.64 -8.98
CA LYS A 242 -24.54 -0.32 -7.96
C LYS A 242 -25.79 -1.10 -8.39
N GLU A 243 -26.78 -0.42 -8.95
CA GLU A 243 -27.98 -1.05 -9.52
C GLU A 243 -27.62 -2.00 -10.67
N GLU A 244 -26.80 -1.55 -11.64
CA GLU A 244 -26.31 -2.37 -12.74
C GLU A 244 -25.58 -3.61 -12.23
N ARG A 245 -24.72 -3.45 -11.21
CA ARG A 245 -24.04 -4.58 -10.59
C ARG A 245 -24.99 -5.57 -9.93
N GLN A 246 -26.01 -5.07 -9.23
CA GLN A 246 -27.04 -5.93 -8.62
C GLN A 246 -27.86 -6.68 -9.66
N GLU A 247 -28.17 -6.06 -10.81
CA GLU A 247 -28.83 -6.75 -11.93
C GLU A 247 -27.93 -7.85 -12.51
N LEU A 248 -26.63 -7.57 -12.72
CA LEU A 248 -25.67 -8.58 -13.18
C LEU A 248 -25.51 -9.72 -12.16
N GLU A 249 -25.53 -9.42 -10.86
CA GLU A 249 -25.44 -10.46 -9.82
C GLU A 249 -26.63 -11.41 -9.83
N LYS A 250 -27.83 -10.98 -10.29
CA LYS A 250 -29.00 -11.87 -10.46
C LYS A 250 -28.78 -12.89 -11.57
N LEU A 251 -28.02 -12.53 -12.62
CA LEU A 251 -27.72 -13.42 -13.74
C LEU A 251 -26.66 -14.47 -13.42
N ARG A 252 -25.99 -14.36 -12.29
CA ARG A 252 -24.85 -15.20 -11.92
C ARG A 252 -25.17 -16.71 -11.91
N ASP A 253 -26.35 -17.05 -11.43
CA ASP A 253 -26.80 -18.42 -11.24
C ASP A 253 -27.70 -18.90 -12.39
N GLU A 254 -27.87 -18.10 -13.45
CA GLU A 254 -28.62 -18.46 -14.64
C GLU A 254 -27.76 -19.20 -15.66
N ASP A 255 -28.34 -20.18 -16.36
CA ASP A 255 -27.66 -20.88 -17.43
C ASP A 255 -27.32 -19.91 -18.57
N CYS A 256 -26.07 -19.89 -19.01
CA CYS A 256 -25.67 -19.14 -20.19
C CYS A 256 -26.15 -19.86 -21.46
N VAL A 257 -27.23 -19.35 -22.07
CA VAL A 257 -27.83 -19.93 -23.26
C VAL A 257 -27.86 -18.88 -24.37
N SER A 258 -27.38 -19.26 -25.56
CA SER A 258 -27.41 -18.41 -26.74
C SER A 258 -28.83 -18.28 -27.29
N LEU A 259 -29.08 -17.30 -28.17
CA LEU A 259 -30.40 -17.08 -28.78
C LEU A 259 -30.95 -18.26 -29.57
N ASP A 260 -30.10 -19.15 -30.05
CA ASP A 260 -30.45 -20.42 -30.73
C ASP A 260 -30.61 -21.60 -29.77
N GLY A 261 -30.63 -21.35 -28.44
CA GLY A 261 -30.90 -22.34 -27.40
C GLY A 261 -29.71 -23.23 -27.03
N LYS A 262 -28.47 -22.90 -27.45
CA LYS A 262 -27.28 -23.64 -27.04
C LYS A 262 -26.76 -23.18 -25.71
N ARG A 263 -26.55 -24.09 -24.79
CA ARG A 263 -25.84 -23.81 -23.55
C ARG A 263 -24.37 -23.59 -23.83
N MET A 264 -23.83 -22.47 -23.25
CA MET A 264 -22.44 -22.09 -23.33
C MET A 264 -21.83 -22.18 -21.94
N ASN A 265 -20.64 -22.77 -21.82
CA ASN A 265 -19.92 -22.80 -20.55
C ASN A 265 -19.16 -21.49 -20.34
N LEU A 266 -19.29 -20.92 -19.17
CA LEU A 266 -18.57 -19.69 -18.78
C LEU A 266 -17.34 -20.04 -17.96
N TYR A 267 -16.15 -19.81 -18.53
CA TYR A 267 -14.89 -20.05 -17.87
C TYR A 267 -14.20 -18.73 -17.54
N GLY A 268 -13.64 -18.65 -16.33
CA GLY A 268 -12.88 -17.48 -15.90
C GLY A 268 -11.38 -17.70 -16.07
N ASN A 269 -10.65 -16.63 -16.42
CA ASN A 269 -9.19 -16.64 -16.41
C ASN A 269 -8.69 -16.33 -15.01
N MET A 270 -7.63 -16.99 -14.58
CA MET A 270 -6.99 -16.72 -13.29
C MET A 270 -5.48 -16.66 -13.44
N SER A 271 -4.84 -15.86 -12.60
CA SER A 271 -3.39 -15.75 -12.52
C SER A 271 -2.83 -16.42 -11.25
N SER A 272 -3.69 -16.71 -10.28
CA SER A 272 -3.31 -17.27 -9.00
C SER A 272 -4.41 -18.16 -8.42
N PRO A 273 -4.07 -19.20 -7.62
CA PRO A 273 -5.05 -20.00 -6.89
C PRO A 273 -5.99 -19.20 -5.98
N VAL A 274 -5.58 -18.01 -5.54
CA VAL A 274 -6.41 -17.10 -4.71
C VAL A 274 -7.63 -16.60 -5.49
N ASP A 275 -7.53 -16.50 -6.83
CA ASP A 275 -8.61 -16.04 -7.70
C ASP A 275 -9.77 -17.03 -7.80
N VAL A 276 -9.55 -18.33 -7.50
CA VAL A 276 -10.57 -19.38 -7.59
C VAL A 276 -11.84 -19.01 -6.83
N LYS A 277 -11.71 -18.54 -5.60
CA LYS A 277 -12.87 -18.13 -4.79
C LYS A 277 -13.65 -16.98 -5.42
N LYS A 278 -12.94 -16.06 -6.07
CA LYS A 278 -13.54 -14.90 -6.76
C LYS A 278 -14.27 -15.34 -8.02
N LEU A 279 -13.66 -16.23 -8.80
CA LEU A 279 -14.25 -16.79 -10.02
C LEU A 279 -15.52 -17.61 -9.71
N LEU A 280 -15.47 -18.48 -8.72
CA LEU A 280 -16.65 -19.23 -8.27
C LEU A 280 -17.80 -18.31 -7.81
N LYS A 281 -17.47 -17.25 -7.06
CA LYS A 281 -18.45 -16.23 -6.65
C LYS A 281 -19.03 -15.46 -7.85
N SER A 282 -18.34 -15.37 -8.96
CA SER A 282 -18.81 -14.70 -10.20
C SER A 282 -19.61 -15.62 -11.11
N GLY A 283 -19.86 -16.87 -10.72
CA GLY A 283 -20.62 -17.84 -11.50
C GLY A 283 -19.81 -18.56 -12.59
N ALA A 284 -18.47 -18.50 -12.53
CA ALA A 284 -17.64 -19.27 -13.47
C ALA A 284 -17.77 -20.78 -13.24
N GLU A 285 -18.02 -21.52 -14.31
CA GLU A 285 -18.18 -22.99 -14.30
C GLU A 285 -16.84 -23.73 -14.35
N GLY A 286 -15.76 -23.03 -14.69
CA GLY A 286 -14.43 -23.61 -14.79
C GLY A 286 -13.36 -22.56 -15.06
N ILE A 287 -12.12 -23.04 -15.23
CA ILE A 287 -10.95 -22.21 -15.53
C ILE A 287 -10.67 -22.27 -17.03
N GLY A 288 -10.64 -21.10 -17.68
CA GLY A 288 -10.33 -20.98 -19.10
C GLY A 288 -8.83 -20.93 -19.37
N LEU A 289 -8.13 -20.05 -18.68
CA LEU A 289 -6.67 -19.89 -18.76
C LEU A 289 -6.09 -19.74 -17.36
N TYR A 290 -4.96 -20.44 -17.14
CA TYR A 290 -4.18 -20.39 -15.91
C TYR A 290 -2.71 -20.08 -16.22
#